data_c9ed4d9b30e077abf6100b1bffe6a3cc
#
_entry.id   c9ed4d9b30e077abf6100b1bffe6a3cc
#
_cell.length_a   1.000
_cell.length_b   1.000
_cell.length_c   1.000
_cell.angle_alpha   90.00
_cell.angle_beta   90.00
_cell.angle_gamma   90.00
#
_symmetry.space_group_name_H-M   'P 1'
#
loop_
_entity.id
_entity.type
_entity.pdbx_description
1 polymer ?
#
loop_
_entity_poly.entity_id
_entity_poly.type
_entity_poly.pdbx_seq_one_letter_code
_entity_poly.pdbx_strand_id
1 'polypeptide(L)'
;DSIQPEFSTALRTFINDPFTKDLYLKTNRVFKEDQDLSKSMLQAVRLMKYYFPDEKDPVFYSLISNFNFANFIFSDKNNANGIGISLEYFLGSEMNYKMVDPKNPVFSDYLTRCFNKDHLLKKTWETYLTDKLAEPQSGKFIDYIIHRGKKLYILQKLLPEIEDTVLFEFTPKQLKWCNQNRLEIWSYFLSGSMLYSTEFLQFNKYINPSPNSPGMPEDAPGQTGSYIGYYLVQAYMRKHPEVSLPELLAQEDAQLILRASRFKPTNDK
;
A
#
# COMPACT_ATOMS: atom_id res chain seq x y z
N ASP A 1 8.45 -35.32 7.92
CA ASP A 1 7.36 -35.04 6.99
C ASP A 1 7.87 -35.24 5.58
N SER A 2 7.48 -36.34 4.93
CA SER A 2 7.90 -36.65 3.55
C SER A 2 7.24 -35.65 2.59
N ILE A 3 8.06 -34.83 1.94
CA ILE A 3 7.60 -34.00 0.82
C ILE A 3 7.01 -34.96 -0.23
N GLN A 4 5.74 -34.74 -0.62
CA GLN A 4 5.11 -35.61 -1.63
C GLN A 4 5.94 -35.60 -2.92
N PRO A 5 6.15 -36.74 -3.59
CA PRO A 5 6.99 -36.85 -4.80
C PRO A 5 6.60 -35.86 -5.91
N GLU A 6 5.32 -35.56 -6.04
CA GLU A 6 4.78 -34.59 -7.01
C GLU A 6 5.26 -33.16 -6.71
N PHE A 7 5.24 -32.74 -5.44
CA PHE A 7 5.73 -31.43 -5.02
C PHE A 7 7.24 -31.30 -5.26
N SER A 8 8.01 -32.35 -4.97
CA SER A 8 9.45 -32.37 -5.22
C SER A 8 9.77 -32.20 -6.72
N THR A 9 8.97 -32.83 -7.58
CA THR A 9 9.13 -32.74 -9.05
C THR A 9 8.76 -31.35 -9.53
N ALA A 10 7.64 -30.79 -9.08
CA ALA A 10 7.21 -29.43 -9.44
C ALA A 10 8.24 -28.39 -8.99
N LEU A 11 8.77 -28.50 -7.78
CA LEU A 11 9.81 -27.62 -7.26
C LEU A 11 11.10 -27.68 -8.09
N ARG A 12 11.53 -28.88 -8.48
CA ARG A 12 12.70 -29.06 -9.36
C ARG A 12 12.48 -28.41 -10.72
N THR A 13 11.31 -28.57 -11.32
CA THR A 13 10.96 -27.94 -12.60
C THR A 13 11.01 -26.43 -12.46
N PHE A 14 10.41 -25.87 -11.42
CA PHE A 14 10.39 -24.43 -11.14
C PHE A 14 11.82 -23.87 -10.98
N ILE A 15 12.65 -24.49 -10.14
CA ILE A 15 14.03 -24.00 -9.87
C ILE A 15 14.91 -24.11 -11.13
N ASN A 16 14.65 -25.08 -12.03
CA ASN A 16 15.44 -25.28 -13.24
C ASN A 16 14.93 -24.49 -14.45
N ASP A 17 13.78 -23.88 -14.35
CA ASP A 17 13.23 -23.05 -15.41
C ASP A 17 14.17 -21.86 -15.72
N PRO A 18 14.49 -21.60 -16.99
CA PRO A 18 15.39 -20.51 -17.39
C PRO A 18 14.91 -19.13 -16.96
N PHE A 19 13.60 -18.87 -17.00
CA PHE A 19 13.01 -17.60 -16.57
C PHE A 19 13.14 -17.39 -15.06
N THR A 20 12.85 -18.42 -14.27
CA THR A 20 13.05 -18.40 -12.81
C THR A 20 14.52 -18.12 -12.44
N LYS A 21 15.47 -18.74 -13.16
CA LYS A 21 16.90 -18.49 -12.97
C LYS A 21 17.31 -17.06 -13.31
N ASP A 22 16.78 -16.49 -14.40
CA ASP A 22 17.03 -15.09 -14.75
C ASP A 22 16.49 -14.12 -13.71
N LEU A 23 15.25 -14.35 -13.22
CA LEU A 23 14.67 -13.57 -12.11
C LEU A 23 15.53 -13.67 -10.86
N TYR A 24 16.00 -14.86 -10.50
CA TYR A 24 16.88 -15.06 -9.33
C TYR A 24 18.19 -14.25 -9.46
N LEU A 25 18.81 -14.25 -10.63
CA LEU A 25 20.04 -13.49 -10.87
C LEU A 25 19.79 -11.98 -10.79
N LYS A 26 18.70 -11.49 -11.36
CA LYS A 26 18.28 -10.07 -11.26
C LYS A 26 17.99 -9.68 -9.82
N THR A 27 17.24 -10.50 -9.11
CA THR A 27 16.89 -10.28 -7.70
C THR A 27 18.14 -10.20 -6.82
N ASN A 28 19.10 -11.13 -6.99
CA ASN A 28 20.37 -11.08 -6.26
C ASN A 28 21.17 -9.80 -6.60
N ARG A 29 21.13 -9.33 -7.85
CA ARG A 29 21.83 -8.11 -8.25
C ARG A 29 21.27 -6.86 -7.56
N VAL A 30 19.94 -6.81 -7.40
CA VAL A 30 19.24 -5.67 -6.77
C VAL A 30 19.31 -5.69 -5.24
N PHE A 31 19.18 -6.90 -4.63
CA PHE A 31 18.95 -7.02 -3.18
C PHE A 31 20.09 -7.67 -2.40
N LYS A 32 21.13 -8.22 -3.06
CA LYS A 32 22.25 -8.86 -2.35
C LYS A 32 22.94 -7.83 -1.45
N GLU A 33 23.05 -8.20 -0.16
CA GLU A 33 23.77 -7.41 0.84
C GLU A 33 23.23 -5.98 1.07
N ASP A 34 21.91 -5.78 0.84
CA ASP A 34 21.25 -4.52 1.11
C ASP A 34 21.07 -4.29 2.62
N GLN A 35 22.10 -3.73 3.24
CA GLN A 35 22.08 -3.42 4.67
C GLN A 35 21.09 -2.33 5.04
N ASP A 36 20.84 -1.37 4.15
CA ASP A 36 19.95 -0.24 4.43
C ASP A 36 18.51 -0.68 4.40
N LEU A 37 18.12 -1.54 3.45
CA LEU A 37 16.79 -2.16 3.43
C LEU A 37 16.57 -2.99 4.71
N SER A 38 17.56 -3.78 5.13
CA SER A 38 17.49 -4.60 6.35
C SER A 38 17.35 -3.75 7.61
N LYS A 39 18.08 -2.64 7.72
CA LYS A 39 17.97 -1.69 8.84
C LYS A 39 16.59 -1.03 8.88
N SER A 40 16.09 -0.57 7.74
CA SER A 40 14.78 0.07 7.63
C SER A 40 13.64 -0.90 7.96
N MET A 41 13.75 -2.16 7.52
CA MET A 41 12.80 -3.22 7.90
C MET A 41 12.80 -3.45 9.42
N LEU A 42 14.00 -3.59 10.03
CA LEU A 42 14.12 -3.76 11.48
C LEU A 42 13.57 -2.57 12.26
N GLN A 43 13.80 -1.35 11.79
CA GLN A 43 13.24 -0.14 12.39
C GLN A 43 11.70 -0.17 12.34
N ALA A 44 11.13 -0.54 11.21
CA ALA A 44 9.68 -0.65 11.06
C ALA A 44 9.07 -1.72 11.99
N VAL A 45 9.74 -2.87 12.18
CA VAL A 45 9.34 -3.89 13.17
C VAL A 45 9.38 -3.33 14.59
N ARG A 46 10.42 -2.58 14.96
CA ARG A 46 10.52 -1.95 16.29
C ARG A 46 9.40 -0.93 16.51
N LEU A 47 9.09 -0.12 15.50
CA LEU A 47 7.99 0.86 15.57
C LEU A 47 6.63 0.15 15.63
N MET A 48 6.45 -0.92 14.85
CA MET A 48 5.25 -1.75 14.93
C MET A 48 5.05 -2.27 16.35
N LYS A 49 6.08 -2.83 16.96
CA LYS A 49 6.03 -3.33 18.34
C LYS A 49 5.79 -2.24 19.38
N TYR A 50 6.33 -1.05 19.15
CA TYR A 50 6.07 0.11 20.01
C TYR A 50 4.60 0.58 19.95
N TYR A 51 4.05 0.66 18.74
CA TYR A 51 2.66 1.11 18.56
C TYR A 51 1.62 0.02 18.82
N PHE A 52 1.96 -1.24 18.61
CA PHE A 52 1.08 -2.40 18.70
C PHE A 52 1.75 -3.49 19.59
N PRO A 53 1.91 -3.24 20.90
CA PRO A 53 2.69 -4.09 21.80
C PRO A 53 2.13 -5.52 21.91
N ASP A 54 0.82 -5.69 21.75
CA ASP A 54 0.13 -7.00 21.84
C ASP A 54 0.22 -7.82 20.55
N GLU A 55 0.69 -7.21 19.45
CA GLU A 55 0.84 -7.92 18.18
C GLU A 55 2.10 -8.80 18.17
N LYS A 56 1.98 -9.98 17.56
CA LYS A 56 3.11 -10.87 17.31
C LYS A 56 4.04 -10.27 16.26
N ASP A 57 5.34 -10.48 16.42
CA ASP A 57 6.31 -10.06 15.42
C ASP A 57 6.04 -10.77 14.09
N PRO A 58 5.93 -10.04 12.98
CA PRO A 58 5.79 -10.64 11.66
C PRO A 58 7.11 -11.31 11.24
N VAL A 59 7.03 -12.43 10.53
CA VAL A 59 8.17 -13.09 9.92
C VAL A 59 8.14 -12.85 8.42
N PHE A 60 9.23 -12.32 7.87
CA PHE A 60 9.32 -11.97 6.45
C PHE A 60 10.04 -13.06 5.66
N TYR A 61 9.47 -13.46 4.56
CA TYR A 61 10.01 -14.45 3.63
C TYR A 61 10.15 -13.84 2.24
N SER A 62 11.38 -13.67 1.79
CA SER A 62 11.64 -13.28 0.41
C SER A 62 11.59 -14.51 -0.51
N LEU A 63 10.94 -14.36 -1.65
CA LEU A 63 10.77 -15.44 -2.63
C LEU A 63 10.75 -14.90 -4.06
N ILE A 64 10.75 -15.83 -5.01
CA ILE A 64 10.46 -15.59 -6.42
C ILE A 64 9.26 -16.46 -6.77
N SER A 65 8.22 -15.87 -7.33
CA SER A 65 6.96 -16.53 -7.66
C SER A 65 6.70 -16.61 -9.17
N ASN A 66 7.61 -16.10 -10.01
CA ASN A 66 7.39 -15.89 -11.44
C ASN A 66 6.14 -15.03 -11.71
N PHE A 67 5.94 -13.99 -10.91
CA PHE A 67 4.79 -13.07 -10.94
C PHE A 67 3.42 -13.72 -10.67
N ASN A 68 3.37 -14.94 -10.10
CA ASN A 68 2.11 -15.58 -9.73
C ASN A 68 1.49 -14.96 -8.48
N PHE A 69 2.31 -14.44 -7.58
CA PHE A 69 1.88 -13.82 -6.33
C PHE A 69 2.63 -12.51 -6.11
N ALA A 70 1.92 -11.47 -5.68
CA ALA A 70 2.55 -10.27 -5.11
C ALA A 70 2.95 -10.55 -3.64
N ASN A 71 2.96 -9.52 -2.79
CA ASN A 71 3.11 -9.76 -1.35
C ASN A 71 1.84 -10.41 -0.79
N PHE A 72 1.99 -11.35 0.14
CA PHE A 72 0.85 -12.08 0.73
C PHE A 72 1.14 -12.47 2.18
N ILE A 73 0.07 -12.70 2.93
CA ILE A 73 0.13 -13.14 4.33
C ILE A 73 -0.19 -14.63 4.38
N PHE A 74 0.50 -15.34 5.28
CA PHE A 74 0.23 -16.73 5.57
C PHE A 74 0.56 -17.04 7.04
N SER A 75 -0.05 -18.09 7.59
CA SER A 75 0.34 -18.60 8.90
C SER A 75 1.46 -19.62 8.74
N ASP A 76 2.56 -19.39 9.42
CA ASP A 76 3.65 -20.36 9.46
C ASP A 76 3.34 -21.51 10.44
N LYS A 77 4.24 -22.51 10.52
CA LYS A 77 4.08 -23.67 11.41
C LYS A 77 3.97 -23.32 12.91
N ASN A 78 4.42 -22.12 13.30
CA ASN A 78 4.39 -21.61 14.68
C ASN A 78 3.22 -20.67 14.91
N ASN A 79 2.26 -20.58 14.00
CA ASN A 79 1.20 -19.56 13.99
C ASN A 79 1.72 -18.11 14.05
N ALA A 80 2.91 -17.86 13.54
CA ALA A 80 3.40 -16.52 13.31
C ALA A 80 2.79 -15.96 12.01
N ASN A 81 2.55 -14.64 11.98
CA ASN A 81 2.13 -13.95 10.77
C ASN A 81 3.30 -13.89 9.79
N GLY A 82 3.33 -14.81 8.84
CA GLY A 82 4.30 -14.82 7.75
C GLY A 82 3.90 -13.83 6.67
N ILE A 83 4.84 -13.04 6.18
CA ILE A 83 4.66 -12.17 5.02
C ILE A 83 5.61 -12.62 3.92
N GLY A 84 5.03 -13.13 2.83
CA GLY A 84 5.75 -13.46 1.61
C GLY A 84 5.98 -12.21 0.78
N ILE A 85 7.23 -11.96 0.37
CA ILE A 85 7.62 -10.81 -0.45
C ILE A 85 8.19 -11.34 -1.75
N SER A 86 7.45 -11.18 -2.84
CA SER A 86 7.90 -11.57 -4.19
C SER A 86 8.81 -10.49 -4.75
N LEU A 87 10.12 -10.72 -4.62
CA LEU A 87 11.13 -9.70 -4.91
C LEU A 87 11.19 -9.29 -6.38
N GLU A 88 10.73 -10.13 -7.29
CA GLU A 88 10.66 -9.81 -8.71
C GLU A 88 9.73 -8.64 -9.06
N TYR A 89 8.80 -8.29 -8.17
CA TYR A 89 7.97 -7.08 -8.31
C TYR A 89 8.71 -5.78 -7.95
N PHE A 90 9.97 -5.85 -7.49
CA PHE A 90 10.71 -4.68 -7.00
C PHE A 90 12.07 -4.48 -7.68
N LEU A 91 12.24 -5.01 -8.90
CA LEU A 91 13.51 -4.97 -9.63
C LEU A 91 13.78 -3.63 -10.34
N GLY A 92 12.79 -2.73 -10.44
CA GLY A 92 12.95 -1.43 -11.10
C GLY A 92 13.34 -1.59 -12.58
N SER A 93 14.38 -0.88 -12.98
CA SER A 93 14.89 -0.87 -14.36
C SER A 93 15.54 -2.19 -14.81
N GLU A 94 15.86 -3.10 -13.88
CA GLU A 94 16.40 -4.43 -14.22
C GLU A 94 15.35 -5.34 -14.88
N MET A 95 14.05 -4.94 -14.84
CA MET A 95 12.96 -5.72 -15.40
C MET A 95 12.07 -4.89 -16.32
N ASN A 96 11.84 -5.38 -17.53
CA ASN A 96 10.83 -4.82 -18.42
C ASN A 96 9.47 -5.50 -18.10
N TYR A 97 8.72 -4.95 -17.17
CA TYR A 97 7.45 -5.50 -16.71
C TYR A 97 6.38 -5.60 -17.79
N LYS A 98 6.40 -4.71 -18.80
CA LYS A 98 5.46 -4.77 -19.94
C LYS A 98 5.59 -6.06 -20.75
N MET A 99 6.77 -6.66 -20.75
CA MET A 99 7.05 -7.88 -21.51
C MET A 99 6.68 -9.16 -20.73
N VAL A 100 6.36 -9.06 -19.44
CA VAL A 100 5.94 -10.21 -18.63
C VAL A 100 4.60 -10.74 -19.10
N ASP A 101 3.61 -9.88 -19.15
CA ASP A 101 2.29 -10.15 -19.74
C ASP A 101 1.67 -8.85 -20.26
N PRO A 102 1.83 -8.52 -21.56
CA PRO A 102 1.36 -7.25 -22.11
C PRO A 102 -0.15 -7.03 -22.04
N LYS A 103 -0.94 -8.10 -21.82
CA LYS A 103 -2.41 -8.02 -21.72
C LYS A 103 -2.89 -7.90 -20.28
N ASN A 104 -2.05 -8.14 -19.30
CA ASN A 104 -2.42 -8.08 -17.90
C ASN A 104 -2.29 -6.64 -17.38
N PRO A 105 -3.41 -6.02 -16.93
CA PRO A 105 -3.41 -4.63 -16.44
C PRO A 105 -2.50 -4.40 -15.24
N VAL A 106 -2.10 -5.44 -14.50
CA VAL A 106 -1.12 -5.35 -13.39
C VAL A 106 0.22 -4.81 -13.89
N PHE A 107 0.57 -5.06 -15.16
CA PHE A 107 1.81 -4.56 -15.76
C PHE A 107 1.65 -3.25 -16.54
N SER A 108 0.56 -2.51 -16.30
CA SER A 108 0.38 -1.16 -16.84
C SER A 108 1.38 -0.15 -16.26
N ASP A 109 1.73 0.89 -17.04
CA ASP A 109 2.74 1.88 -16.67
C ASP A 109 2.47 2.57 -15.33
N TYR A 110 1.21 2.86 -15.04
CA TYR A 110 0.85 3.55 -13.79
C TYR A 110 0.99 2.65 -12.55
N LEU A 111 1.06 1.32 -12.70
CA LEU A 111 1.33 0.37 -11.61
C LEU A 111 2.81 0.02 -11.54
N THR A 112 3.43 -0.32 -12.68
CA THR A 112 4.80 -0.80 -12.72
C THR A 112 5.84 0.25 -12.35
N ARG A 113 5.50 1.54 -12.39
CA ARG A 113 6.35 2.61 -11.85
C ARG A 113 6.67 2.45 -10.36
N CYS A 114 5.82 1.73 -9.62
CA CYS A 114 6.00 1.41 -8.20
C CYS A 114 6.69 0.05 -7.98
N PHE A 115 7.05 -0.66 -9.05
CA PHE A 115 7.72 -1.95 -9.00
C PHE A 115 9.24 -1.77 -8.88
N ASN A 116 9.67 -1.10 -7.85
CA ASN A 116 11.07 -0.81 -7.56
C ASN A 116 11.36 -0.92 -6.07
N LYS A 117 12.64 -0.92 -5.73
CA LYS A 117 13.14 -1.09 -4.37
C LYS A 117 12.57 -0.09 -3.36
N ASP A 118 12.36 1.16 -3.76
CA ASP A 118 11.86 2.22 -2.86
C ASP A 118 10.46 1.91 -2.33
N HIS A 119 9.65 1.20 -3.12
CA HIS A 119 8.30 0.81 -2.75
C HIS A 119 8.21 -0.52 -1.98
N LEU A 120 9.30 -1.28 -1.85
CA LEU A 120 9.27 -2.61 -1.23
C LEU A 120 8.76 -2.55 0.22
N LEU A 121 9.34 -1.68 1.05
CA LEU A 121 8.93 -1.54 2.45
C LEU A 121 7.46 -1.12 2.56
N LYS A 122 7.08 -0.09 1.80
CA LYS A 122 5.69 0.40 1.77
C LYS A 122 4.71 -0.71 1.40
N LYS A 123 4.96 -1.45 0.33
CA LYS A 123 4.09 -2.55 -0.12
C LYS A 123 4.05 -3.70 0.88
N THR A 124 5.16 -4.02 1.52
CA THR A 124 5.23 -5.08 2.54
C THR A 124 4.38 -4.72 3.76
N TRP A 125 4.55 -3.52 4.31
CA TRP A 125 3.78 -3.08 5.47
C TRP A 125 2.32 -2.75 5.13
N GLU A 126 2.03 -2.33 3.90
CA GLU A 126 0.66 -2.19 3.42
C GLU A 126 -0.07 -3.53 3.39
N THR A 127 0.60 -4.61 2.98
CA THR A 127 0.07 -5.97 3.03
C THR A 127 -0.24 -6.39 4.47
N TYR A 128 0.71 -6.16 5.41
CA TYR A 128 0.48 -6.41 6.84
C TYR A 128 -0.76 -5.67 7.37
N LEU A 129 -0.90 -4.39 7.07
CA LEU A 129 -2.01 -3.58 7.53
C LEU A 129 -3.36 -3.95 6.88
N THR A 130 -3.34 -4.53 5.68
CA THR A 130 -4.57 -4.99 5.00
C THR A 130 -5.24 -6.11 5.79
N ASP A 131 -4.46 -6.99 6.41
CA ASP A 131 -5.00 -8.05 7.28
C ASP A 131 -5.58 -7.52 8.60
N LYS A 132 -5.09 -6.37 9.06
CA LYS A 132 -5.48 -5.77 10.35
C LYS A 132 -6.64 -4.77 10.25
N LEU A 133 -6.90 -4.25 9.08
CA LEU A 133 -7.95 -3.27 8.83
C LEU A 133 -9.18 -3.97 8.23
N ALA A 134 -10.27 -4.03 9.01
CA ALA A 134 -11.54 -4.53 8.48
C ALA A 134 -12.04 -3.66 7.31
N GLU A 135 -12.53 -4.32 6.27
CA GLU A 135 -13.12 -3.62 5.12
C GLU A 135 -14.37 -2.83 5.54
N PRO A 136 -14.63 -1.67 4.92
CA PRO A 136 -15.76 -0.81 5.26
C PRO A 136 -17.11 -1.52 5.11
N GLN A 137 -17.90 -1.61 6.19
CA GLN A 137 -19.17 -2.33 6.20
C GLN A 137 -20.32 -1.58 5.50
N SER A 138 -20.37 -0.25 5.64
CA SER A 138 -21.47 0.55 5.06
C SER A 138 -21.33 0.77 3.56
N GLY A 139 -20.15 0.54 3.00
CA GLY A 139 -19.85 0.65 1.58
C GLY A 139 -19.88 2.08 1.01
N LYS A 140 -20.00 3.12 1.85
CA LYS A 140 -20.01 4.50 1.40
C LYS A 140 -18.62 4.99 1.02
N PHE A 141 -18.53 5.91 0.07
CA PHE A 141 -17.25 6.47 -0.37
C PHE A 141 -16.43 7.06 0.79
N ILE A 142 -17.06 7.78 1.73
CA ILE A 142 -16.37 8.34 2.90
C ILE A 142 -15.71 7.25 3.77
N ASP A 143 -16.32 6.07 3.87
CA ASP A 143 -15.76 4.99 4.67
C ASP A 143 -14.46 4.47 4.04
N TYR A 144 -14.44 4.35 2.70
CA TYR A 144 -13.22 3.99 1.97
C TYR A 144 -12.15 5.08 2.04
N ILE A 145 -12.53 6.38 1.97
CA ILE A 145 -11.60 7.49 2.17
C ILE A 145 -10.91 7.37 3.52
N ILE A 146 -11.69 7.18 4.60
CA ILE A 146 -11.16 7.05 5.96
C ILE A 146 -10.34 5.76 6.11
N HIS A 147 -10.82 4.65 5.60
CA HIS A 147 -10.11 3.36 5.64
C HIS A 147 -8.73 3.47 4.99
N ARG A 148 -8.64 4.02 3.77
CA ARG A 148 -7.35 4.26 3.09
C ARG A 148 -6.49 5.27 3.84
N GLY A 149 -7.11 6.32 4.37
CA GLY A 149 -6.43 7.33 5.17
C GLY A 149 -5.79 6.76 6.43
N LYS A 150 -6.48 5.89 7.16
CA LYS A 150 -5.92 5.17 8.32
C LYS A 150 -4.70 4.33 7.93
N LYS A 151 -4.82 3.55 6.84
CA LYS A 151 -3.72 2.74 6.35
C LYS A 151 -2.48 3.57 6.03
N LEU A 152 -2.62 4.66 5.27
CA LEU A 152 -1.53 5.56 4.91
C LEU A 152 -0.92 6.26 6.12
N TYR A 153 -1.76 6.71 7.07
CA TYR A 153 -1.29 7.36 8.28
C TYR A 153 -0.46 6.40 9.15
N ILE A 154 -0.93 5.16 9.34
CA ILE A 154 -0.19 4.16 10.11
C ILE A 154 1.10 3.76 9.38
N LEU A 155 1.06 3.59 8.05
CA LEU A 155 2.26 3.35 7.24
C LEU A 155 3.33 4.42 7.48
N GLN A 156 2.96 5.70 7.48
CA GLN A 156 3.91 6.78 7.76
C GLN A 156 4.48 6.69 9.19
N LYS A 157 3.70 6.22 10.16
CA LYS A 157 4.21 6.00 11.54
C LYS A 157 5.18 4.84 11.64
N LEU A 158 4.98 3.79 10.86
CA LEU A 158 5.88 2.64 10.79
C LEU A 158 7.13 2.92 9.93
N LEU A 159 7.01 3.81 8.96
CA LEU A 159 8.05 4.20 8.01
C LEU A 159 8.24 5.73 8.05
N PRO A 160 8.80 6.30 9.13
CA PRO A 160 8.82 7.75 9.34
C PRO A 160 9.64 8.53 8.29
N GLU A 161 10.58 7.87 7.62
CA GLU A 161 11.43 8.47 6.58
C GLU A 161 10.89 8.22 5.16
N ILE A 162 9.68 7.64 5.03
CA ILE A 162 9.10 7.39 3.71
C ILE A 162 8.81 8.70 2.98
N GLU A 163 9.27 8.79 1.74
CA GLU A 163 8.93 9.93 0.89
C GLU A 163 7.44 9.93 0.52
N ASP A 164 6.84 11.11 0.44
CA ASP A 164 5.41 11.26 0.09
C ASP A 164 5.11 10.68 -1.30
N THR A 165 6.05 10.75 -2.25
CA THR A 165 5.93 10.13 -3.57
C THR A 165 5.77 8.61 -3.49
N VAL A 166 6.46 7.98 -2.55
CA VAL A 166 6.37 6.54 -2.28
C VAL A 166 5.12 6.21 -1.49
N LEU A 167 4.81 7.00 -0.44
CA LEU A 167 3.63 6.82 0.40
C LEU A 167 2.33 6.84 -0.41
N PHE A 168 2.16 7.86 -1.26
CA PHE A 168 0.97 8.05 -2.10
C PHE A 168 1.06 7.34 -3.46
N GLU A 169 2.22 6.78 -3.82
CA GLU A 169 2.48 6.21 -5.14
C GLU A 169 2.25 7.23 -6.27
N PHE A 170 2.62 8.47 -6.03
CA PHE A 170 2.51 9.56 -6.99
C PHE A 170 3.87 9.89 -7.61
N THR A 171 3.84 10.32 -8.87
CA THR A 171 5.01 11.01 -9.42
C THR A 171 5.19 12.36 -8.73
N PRO A 172 6.39 12.98 -8.74
CA PRO A 172 6.59 14.32 -8.19
C PRO A 172 5.61 15.37 -8.77
N LYS A 173 5.26 15.27 -10.07
CA LYS A 173 4.27 16.15 -10.71
C LYS A 173 2.87 15.94 -10.13
N GLN A 174 2.45 14.69 -9.95
CA GLN A 174 1.15 14.34 -9.39
C GLN A 174 1.02 14.76 -7.92
N LEU A 175 2.06 14.54 -7.13
CA LEU A 175 2.09 14.96 -5.73
C LEU A 175 1.99 16.49 -5.62
N LYS A 176 2.77 17.22 -6.42
CA LYS A 176 2.70 18.68 -6.48
C LYS A 176 1.29 19.16 -6.85
N TRP A 177 0.68 18.55 -7.86
CA TRP A 177 -0.68 18.88 -8.27
C TRP A 177 -1.68 18.64 -7.12
N CYS A 178 -1.64 17.50 -6.45
CA CYS A 178 -2.52 17.20 -5.31
C CYS A 178 -2.33 18.20 -4.17
N ASN A 179 -1.08 18.58 -3.84
CA ASN A 179 -0.78 19.55 -2.79
C ASN A 179 -1.33 20.94 -3.12
N GLN A 180 -1.25 21.36 -4.38
CA GLN A 180 -1.74 22.65 -4.84
C GLN A 180 -3.27 22.70 -5.03
N ASN A 181 -3.94 21.55 -5.09
CA ASN A 181 -5.38 21.45 -5.37
C ASN A 181 -6.15 20.68 -4.26
N ARG A 182 -5.61 20.61 -3.04
CA ARG A 182 -6.21 19.82 -1.95
C ARG A 182 -7.62 20.29 -1.58
N LEU A 183 -7.82 21.61 -1.58
CA LEU A 183 -9.12 22.22 -1.31
C LEU A 183 -10.13 21.89 -2.43
N GLU A 184 -9.72 21.97 -3.68
CA GLU A 184 -10.55 21.69 -4.86
C GLU A 184 -10.94 20.22 -4.91
N ILE A 185 -10.02 19.30 -4.64
CA ILE A 185 -10.28 17.85 -4.54
C ILE A 185 -11.35 17.60 -3.47
N TRP A 186 -11.19 18.18 -2.29
CA TRP A 186 -12.15 18.00 -1.21
C TRP A 186 -13.51 18.60 -1.55
N SER A 187 -13.54 19.80 -2.13
CA SER A 187 -14.77 20.47 -2.57
C SER A 187 -15.51 19.64 -3.63
N TYR A 188 -14.78 19.00 -4.54
CA TYR A 188 -15.34 18.09 -5.53
C TYR A 188 -16.06 16.90 -4.87
N PHE A 189 -15.46 16.28 -3.85
CA PHE A 189 -16.07 15.17 -3.11
C PHE A 189 -17.30 15.60 -2.27
N LEU A 190 -17.32 16.83 -1.79
CA LEU A 190 -18.48 17.38 -1.08
C LEU A 190 -19.64 17.68 -2.04
N SER A 191 -19.38 17.92 -3.32
CA SER A 191 -20.41 18.20 -4.31
C SER A 191 -21.24 16.95 -4.61
N GLY A 192 -22.52 17.13 -4.90
CA GLY A 192 -23.39 16.06 -5.44
C GLY A 192 -23.62 14.85 -4.54
N SER A 193 -23.41 14.96 -3.22
CA SER A 193 -23.58 13.86 -2.26
C SER A 193 -22.65 12.65 -2.49
N MET A 194 -21.57 12.81 -3.24
CA MET A 194 -20.64 11.72 -3.61
C MET A 194 -20.10 10.99 -2.39
N LEU A 195 -19.79 11.69 -1.29
CA LEU A 195 -19.26 11.08 -0.06
C LEU A 195 -20.15 9.95 0.51
N TYR A 196 -21.43 10.01 0.24
CA TYR A 196 -22.41 9.05 0.75
C TYR A 196 -22.87 8.04 -0.30
N SER A 197 -22.31 8.10 -1.51
CA SER A 197 -22.57 7.11 -2.55
C SER A 197 -22.06 5.74 -2.13
N THR A 198 -22.85 4.70 -2.40
CA THR A 198 -22.49 3.29 -2.23
C THR A 198 -22.14 2.62 -3.57
N GLU A 199 -22.19 3.37 -4.65
CA GLU A 199 -21.87 2.90 -6.00
C GLU A 199 -20.35 2.79 -6.18
N PHE A 200 -19.76 1.68 -5.74
CA PHE A 200 -18.30 1.47 -5.73
C PHE A 200 -17.64 1.79 -7.06
N LEU A 201 -18.27 1.43 -8.19
CA LEU A 201 -17.73 1.71 -9.53
C LEU A 201 -17.58 3.19 -9.83
N GLN A 202 -18.38 4.07 -9.22
CA GLN A 202 -18.30 5.52 -9.41
C GLN A 202 -17.09 6.12 -8.71
N PHE A 203 -16.70 5.58 -7.54
CA PHE A 203 -15.61 6.16 -6.76
C PHE A 203 -14.34 5.30 -6.68
N ASN A 204 -14.34 4.10 -7.24
CA ASN A 204 -13.21 3.17 -7.22
C ASN A 204 -11.87 3.83 -7.61
N LYS A 205 -11.87 4.64 -8.67
CA LYS A 205 -10.65 5.30 -9.18
C LYS A 205 -10.10 6.38 -8.25
N TYR A 206 -10.92 6.93 -7.34
CA TYR A 206 -10.45 7.86 -6.31
C TYR A 206 -9.82 7.16 -5.11
N ILE A 207 -10.05 5.85 -4.96
CA ILE A 207 -9.55 5.05 -3.84
C ILE A 207 -8.39 4.15 -4.24
N ASN A 208 -8.46 3.52 -5.41
CA ASN A 208 -7.49 2.56 -5.88
C ASN A 208 -6.57 3.16 -6.96
N PRO A 209 -5.38 2.58 -7.18
CA PRO A 209 -4.50 2.98 -8.26
C PRO A 209 -5.23 3.05 -9.59
N SER A 210 -5.15 4.20 -10.23
CA SER A 210 -5.69 4.43 -11.57
C SER A 210 -4.91 5.55 -12.26
N PRO A 211 -4.98 5.63 -13.62
CA PRO A 211 -4.26 6.67 -14.34
C PRO A 211 -4.68 8.10 -13.95
N ASN A 212 -5.96 8.31 -13.67
CA ASN A 212 -6.54 9.61 -13.34
C ASN A 212 -7.76 9.49 -12.42
N SER A 213 -8.23 10.62 -11.89
CA SER A 213 -9.48 10.79 -11.16
C SER A 213 -10.58 11.30 -12.10
N PRO A 214 -11.63 10.51 -12.40
CA PRO A 214 -12.69 10.92 -13.33
C PRO A 214 -13.38 12.23 -12.91
N GLY A 215 -13.70 13.09 -13.87
CA GLY A 215 -14.38 14.36 -13.60
C GLY A 215 -13.49 15.45 -12.98
N MET A 216 -12.23 15.17 -12.70
CA MET A 216 -11.20 16.14 -12.32
C MET A 216 -10.35 16.53 -13.54
N PRO A 217 -9.55 17.62 -13.46
CA PRO A 217 -8.59 17.98 -14.50
C PRO A 217 -7.66 16.82 -14.90
N GLU A 218 -7.17 16.85 -16.14
CA GLU A 218 -6.34 15.77 -16.70
C GLU A 218 -5.08 15.47 -15.88
N ASP A 219 -4.49 16.47 -15.23
CA ASP A 219 -3.33 16.31 -14.35
C ASP A 219 -3.65 15.63 -13.01
N ALA A 220 -4.93 15.46 -12.66
CA ALA A 220 -5.34 14.79 -11.42
C ALA A 220 -5.02 13.29 -11.47
N PRO A 221 -4.17 12.78 -10.57
CA PRO A 221 -3.90 11.35 -10.52
C PRO A 221 -5.13 10.56 -10.03
N GLY A 222 -5.11 9.25 -10.18
CA GLY A 222 -5.98 8.37 -9.39
C GLY A 222 -5.68 8.49 -7.90
N GLN A 223 -6.48 7.83 -7.05
CA GLN A 223 -6.30 7.77 -5.59
C GLN A 223 -6.42 9.13 -4.86
N THR A 224 -7.00 10.15 -5.47
CA THR A 224 -7.19 11.46 -4.81
C THR A 224 -8.03 11.37 -3.54
N GLY A 225 -8.95 10.40 -3.43
CA GLY A 225 -9.71 10.13 -2.21
C GLY A 225 -8.83 9.53 -1.11
N SER A 226 -7.91 8.60 -1.45
CA SER A 226 -6.93 8.06 -0.50
C SER A 226 -5.99 9.15 0.02
N TYR A 227 -5.54 10.04 -0.86
CA TYR A 227 -4.74 11.21 -0.51
C TYR A 227 -5.47 12.14 0.47
N ILE A 228 -6.72 12.51 0.20
CA ILE A 228 -7.56 13.31 1.12
C ILE A 228 -7.78 12.58 2.44
N GLY A 229 -8.02 11.26 2.38
CA GLY A 229 -8.21 10.42 3.56
C GLY A 229 -7.03 10.47 4.53
N TYR A 230 -5.81 10.44 4.00
CA TYR A 230 -4.61 10.59 4.83
C TYR A 230 -4.62 11.91 5.62
N TYR A 231 -4.85 13.05 4.96
CA TYR A 231 -4.86 14.35 5.64
C TYR A 231 -6.04 14.51 6.60
N LEU A 232 -7.18 13.90 6.29
CA LEU A 232 -8.34 13.88 7.16
C LEU A 232 -8.04 13.09 8.47
N VAL A 233 -7.45 11.91 8.35
CA VAL A 233 -7.04 11.10 9.51
C VAL A 233 -5.91 11.80 10.28
N GLN A 234 -4.95 12.40 9.60
CA GLN A 234 -3.90 13.21 10.24
C GLN A 234 -4.49 14.37 11.04
N ALA A 235 -5.51 15.05 10.49
CA ALA A 235 -6.21 16.14 11.20
C ALA A 235 -6.95 15.62 12.44
N TYR A 236 -7.58 14.45 12.36
CA TYR A 236 -8.20 13.77 13.48
C TYR A 236 -7.19 13.46 14.58
N MET A 237 -6.13 12.73 14.25
CA MET A 237 -5.10 12.33 15.21
C MET A 237 -4.36 13.51 15.86
N ARG A 238 -4.17 14.61 15.13
CA ARG A 238 -3.58 15.83 15.68
C ARG A 238 -4.48 16.49 16.73
N LYS A 239 -5.80 16.37 16.62
CA LYS A 239 -6.77 16.91 17.57
C LYS A 239 -7.07 15.97 18.73
N HIS A 240 -6.80 14.72 18.55
CA HIS A 240 -7.04 13.64 19.52
C HIS A 240 -5.74 12.91 19.82
N PRO A 241 -4.76 13.58 20.45
CA PRO A 241 -3.46 12.99 20.76
C PRO A 241 -3.54 11.83 21.77
N GLU A 242 -4.66 11.70 22.47
CA GLU A 242 -4.97 10.59 23.36
C GLU A 242 -5.28 9.28 22.62
N VAL A 243 -5.70 9.36 21.35
CA VAL A 243 -6.05 8.19 20.56
C VAL A 243 -4.78 7.46 20.09
N SER A 244 -4.64 6.22 20.50
CA SER A 244 -3.55 5.34 20.05
C SER A 244 -3.76 4.82 18.62
N LEU A 245 -2.70 4.28 17.99
CA LEU A 245 -2.84 3.65 16.66
C LEU A 245 -3.73 2.39 16.68
N PRO A 246 -3.69 1.51 17.71
CA PRO A 246 -4.67 0.43 17.83
C PRO A 246 -6.12 0.93 17.90
N GLU A 247 -6.41 1.98 18.67
CA GLU A 247 -7.75 2.57 18.76
C GLU A 247 -8.17 3.20 17.42
N LEU A 248 -7.26 3.89 16.72
CA LEU A 248 -7.52 4.40 15.38
C LEU A 248 -7.84 3.26 14.41
N LEU A 249 -7.12 2.16 14.49
CA LEU A 249 -7.31 0.99 13.64
C LEU A 249 -8.69 0.36 13.88
N ALA A 250 -9.09 0.22 15.14
CA ALA A 250 -10.36 -0.35 15.57
C ALA A 250 -11.58 0.56 15.35
N GLN A 251 -11.37 1.88 15.15
CA GLN A 251 -12.48 2.82 14.98
C GLN A 251 -13.15 2.64 13.61
N GLU A 252 -14.36 2.09 13.58
CA GLU A 252 -15.11 1.80 12.36
C GLU A 252 -16.02 2.96 11.90
N ASP A 253 -16.41 3.87 12.81
CA ASP A 253 -17.27 5.01 12.46
C ASP A 253 -16.49 6.12 11.73
N ALA A 254 -16.53 6.05 10.39
CA ALA A 254 -15.92 7.07 9.52
C ALA A 254 -16.53 8.47 9.72
N GLN A 255 -17.82 8.55 10.07
CA GLN A 255 -18.51 9.83 10.31
C GLN A 255 -18.01 10.49 11.61
N LEU A 256 -17.68 9.69 12.62
CA LEU A 256 -17.06 10.20 13.84
C LEU A 256 -15.71 10.85 13.50
N ILE A 257 -14.84 10.12 12.78
CA ILE A 257 -13.52 10.63 12.37
C ILE A 257 -13.67 11.90 11.53
N LEU A 258 -14.58 11.90 10.55
CA LEU A 258 -14.85 13.07 9.70
C LEU A 258 -15.23 14.29 10.53
N ARG A 259 -16.23 14.16 11.42
CA ARG A 259 -16.72 15.26 12.25
C ARG A 259 -15.67 15.74 13.26
N ALA A 260 -15.03 14.81 13.97
CA ALA A 260 -14.04 15.12 15.00
C ALA A 260 -12.75 15.71 14.42
N SER A 261 -12.36 15.32 13.19
CA SER A 261 -11.21 15.91 12.50
C SER A 261 -11.36 17.42 12.28
N ARG A 262 -12.60 17.90 12.08
CA ARG A 262 -12.88 19.28 11.62
C ARG A 262 -11.98 19.66 10.45
N PHE A 263 -11.81 18.73 9.52
CA PHE A 263 -10.89 18.87 8.40
C PHE A 263 -11.25 20.08 7.53
N LYS A 264 -10.30 20.98 7.37
CA LYS A 264 -10.37 22.15 6.49
C LYS A 264 -9.07 22.18 5.70
N PRO A 265 -9.05 21.59 4.50
CA PRO A 265 -7.84 21.58 3.70
C PRO A 265 -7.48 22.97 3.20
N THR A 266 -6.18 23.18 3.03
CA THR A 266 -5.58 24.33 2.39
C THR A 266 -4.65 23.85 1.30
N ASN A 267 -4.52 24.62 0.24
CA ASN A 267 -3.54 24.35 -0.80
C ASN A 267 -2.15 24.77 -0.34
N ASP A 268 -1.15 24.00 -0.70
CA ASP A 268 0.24 24.41 -0.53
C ASP A 268 0.56 25.50 -1.58
N LYS A 269 1.35 26.50 -1.21
CA LYS A 269 1.74 27.63 -2.08
C LYS A 269 2.79 27.24 -3.09
#